data_d1af809e01b2bf688f5e36ab0a50f60d
#
_entry.id   d1af809e01b2bf688f5e36ab0a50f60d
#
_cell.length_a   1.000
_cell.length_b   1.000
_cell.length_c   1.000
_cell.angle_alpha   90.00
_cell.angle_beta   90.00
_cell.angle_gamma   90.00
#
_symmetry.space_group_name_H-M   'P 1'
#
loop_
_entity.id
_entity.type
_entity.pdbx_description
1 polymer ?
#
loop_
_entity_poly.entity_id
_entity_poly.type
_entity_poly.pdbx_seq_one_letter_code
_entity_poly.pdbx_strand_id
1 'polypeptide(L)'
;RMGLACGVIGSNGAAYAGKHMGTSNTTPESYELMRLFRAMRDEGVRYVVMEVSSQALARHRVDGITFDTAVFTNLSPDHIGTEEHPDYAHYRDSKKRLFAQCRHGIFNADDPEAEYMMAGSPCEKSTYAIHRPADLRAEGVNILKAGDLFGMEFTAAGTTCHIRMPGEYNVYN
;
A
#
# COMPACT_ATOMS: atom_id res chain seq x y z
N ARG A 1 15.56 -6.07 4.31
CA ARG A 1 15.83 -7.02 5.43
C ARG A 1 16.64 -6.31 6.52
N MET A 2 16.00 -5.39 7.22
CA MET A 2 16.65 -4.59 8.26
C MET A 2 16.63 -5.26 9.65
N GLY A 3 16.23 -6.54 9.75
CA GLY A 3 16.10 -7.24 11.03
C GLY A 3 15.02 -6.71 11.97
N LEU A 4 14.07 -5.94 11.44
CA LEU A 4 12.98 -5.37 12.24
C LEU A 4 11.83 -6.37 12.40
N ALA A 5 11.26 -6.43 13.59
CA ALA A 5 10.07 -7.23 13.85
C ALA A 5 8.85 -6.57 13.18
N CYS A 6 8.34 -7.18 12.13
CA CYS A 6 7.22 -6.68 11.34
C CYS A 6 6.02 -7.63 11.41
N GLY A 7 4.82 -7.05 11.39
CA GLY A 7 3.55 -7.73 11.13
C GLY A 7 2.99 -7.31 9.78
N VAL A 8 2.21 -8.18 9.16
CA VAL A 8 1.50 -7.92 7.89
C VAL A 8 0.04 -8.25 8.08
N ILE A 9 -0.86 -7.43 7.53
CA ILE A 9 -2.31 -7.68 7.48
C ILE A 9 -2.78 -7.39 6.04
N GLY A 10 -3.48 -8.31 5.44
CA GLY A 10 -3.95 -8.15 4.06
C GLY A 10 -4.84 -9.30 3.60
N SER A 11 -5.00 -9.46 2.30
CA SER A 11 -5.90 -10.46 1.69
C SER A 11 -5.54 -11.91 2.07
N ASN A 12 -4.30 -12.17 2.45
CA ASN A 12 -3.84 -13.48 2.96
C ASN A 12 -3.99 -13.64 4.49
N GLY A 13 -4.70 -12.72 5.15
CA GLY A 13 -4.83 -12.71 6.60
C GLY A 13 -3.74 -11.89 7.30
N ALA A 14 -3.46 -12.24 8.56
CA ALA A 14 -2.44 -11.59 9.38
C ALA A 14 -1.25 -12.52 9.63
N ALA A 15 -0.02 -11.98 9.52
CA ALA A 15 1.20 -12.72 9.80
C ALA A 15 2.16 -11.88 10.66
N TYR A 16 2.67 -12.46 11.76
CA TYR A 16 3.63 -11.82 12.66
C TYR A 16 4.30 -12.84 13.58
N ALA A 17 5.54 -12.64 13.95
CA ALA A 17 6.30 -13.49 14.88
C ALA A 17 6.19 -14.99 14.57
N GLY A 18 6.20 -15.39 13.29
CA GLY A 18 6.03 -16.77 12.86
C GLY A 18 4.60 -17.33 12.93
N LYS A 19 3.63 -16.52 13.34
CA LYS A 19 2.21 -16.89 13.42
C LYS A 19 1.50 -16.44 12.14
N HIS A 20 0.49 -17.24 11.72
CA HIS A 20 -0.44 -16.91 10.64
C HIS A 20 -1.86 -17.07 11.12
N MET A 21 -2.71 -16.12 10.82
CA MET A 21 -4.13 -16.09 11.20
C MET A 21 -4.96 -15.64 10.00
N GLY A 22 -6.00 -16.41 9.67
CA GLY A 22 -7.00 -15.96 8.69
C GLY A 22 -7.80 -14.78 9.23
N THR A 23 -8.18 -13.86 8.34
CA THR A 23 -9.09 -12.76 8.62
C THR A 23 -10.29 -12.84 7.69
N SER A 24 -11.45 -12.38 8.13
CA SER A 24 -12.68 -12.41 7.32
C SER A 24 -12.64 -11.40 6.15
N ASN A 25 -11.81 -10.39 6.25
CA ASN A 25 -11.69 -9.32 5.26
C ASN A 25 -10.20 -8.96 5.06
N THR A 26 -9.85 -8.45 3.89
CA THR A 26 -8.53 -7.87 3.60
C THR A 26 -8.12 -6.86 4.69
N THR A 27 -9.04 -5.99 5.08
CA THR A 27 -8.92 -5.11 6.24
C THR A 27 -9.94 -5.56 7.27
N PRO A 28 -9.52 -6.13 8.40
CA PRO A 28 -10.42 -6.63 9.44
C PRO A 28 -11.37 -5.57 10.01
N GLU A 29 -12.45 -6.01 10.65
CA GLU A 29 -13.32 -5.12 11.42
C GLU A 29 -12.54 -4.45 12.56
N SER A 30 -12.95 -3.25 12.97
CA SER A 30 -12.23 -2.39 13.92
C SER A 30 -11.78 -3.13 15.18
N TYR A 31 -12.66 -3.91 15.79
CA TYR A 31 -12.34 -4.65 17.00
C TYR A 31 -11.29 -5.75 16.76
N GLU A 32 -11.44 -6.50 15.67
CA GLU A 32 -10.48 -7.54 15.29
C GLU A 32 -9.11 -6.92 14.99
N LEU A 33 -9.09 -5.80 14.28
CA LEU A 33 -7.87 -5.07 13.94
C LEU A 33 -7.13 -4.60 15.20
N MET A 34 -7.84 -4.02 16.18
CA MET A 34 -7.25 -3.61 17.46
C MET A 34 -6.72 -4.80 18.27
N ARG A 35 -7.40 -5.94 18.23
CA ARG A 35 -6.91 -7.19 18.84
C ARG A 35 -5.62 -7.67 18.19
N LEU A 36 -5.54 -7.62 16.86
CA LEU A 36 -4.33 -7.98 16.11
C LEU A 36 -3.16 -7.06 16.47
N PHE A 37 -3.38 -5.74 16.47
CA PHE A 37 -2.34 -4.78 16.88
C PHE A 37 -1.86 -5.02 18.31
N ARG A 38 -2.78 -5.31 19.23
CA ARG A 38 -2.42 -5.66 20.60
C ARG A 38 -1.57 -6.91 20.65
N ALA A 39 -1.99 -7.99 19.98
CA ALA A 39 -1.25 -9.25 19.94
C ALA A 39 0.13 -9.08 19.29
N MET A 40 0.22 -8.34 18.19
CA MET A 40 1.48 -8.01 17.53
C MET A 40 2.43 -7.25 18.46
N ARG A 41 1.93 -6.24 19.17
CA ARG A 41 2.70 -5.46 20.14
C ARG A 41 3.22 -6.34 21.28
N ASP A 42 2.39 -7.22 21.81
CA ASP A 42 2.73 -8.12 22.94
C ASP A 42 3.81 -9.16 22.51
N GLU A 43 3.91 -9.47 21.19
CA GLU A 43 4.98 -10.28 20.58
C GLU A 43 6.20 -9.45 20.11
N GLY A 44 6.28 -8.17 20.49
CA GLY A 44 7.42 -7.31 20.17
C GLY A 44 7.47 -6.79 18.74
N VAL A 45 6.39 -6.90 17.97
CA VAL A 45 6.28 -6.30 16.63
C VAL A 45 6.34 -4.79 16.76
N ARG A 46 7.19 -4.16 15.95
CA ARG A 46 7.42 -2.71 15.96
C ARG A 46 6.80 -2.00 14.75
N TYR A 47 6.62 -2.71 13.67
CA TYR A 47 6.09 -2.17 12.42
C TYR A 47 4.99 -3.09 11.91
N VAL A 48 3.90 -2.50 11.45
CA VAL A 48 2.82 -3.24 10.79
C VAL A 48 2.61 -2.64 9.40
N VAL A 49 2.66 -3.49 8.39
CA VAL A 49 2.27 -3.15 7.02
C VAL A 49 0.91 -3.76 6.78
N MET A 50 -0.05 -2.95 6.32
CA MET A 50 -1.39 -3.46 6.07
C MET A 50 -2.01 -2.93 4.78
N GLU A 51 -2.82 -3.75 4.16
CA GLU A 51 -3.71 -3.32 3.10
C GLU A 51 -4.93 -2.61 3.72
N VAL A 52 -5.26 -1.44 3.18
CA VAL A 52 -6.45 -0.69 3.59
C VAL A 52 -7.40 -0.59 2.40
N SER A 53 -8.45 -1.42 2.41
CA SER A 53 -9.43 -1.45 1.33
C SER A 53 -10.32 -0.21 1.33
N SER A 54 -10.83 0.16 0.15
CA SER A 54 -11.80 1.25 0.01
C SER A 54 -13.07 1.01 0.83
N GLN A 55 -13.52 -0.24 0.91
CA GLN A 55 -14.66 -0.64 1.72
C GLN A 55 -14.38 -0.44 3.22
N ALA A 56 -13.16 -0.73 3.69
CA ALA A 56 -12.80 -0.50 5.09
C ALA A 56 -12.83 0.99 5.45
N LEU A 57 -12.37 1.84 4.54
CA LEU A 57 -12.44 3.30 4.71
C LEU A 57 -13.89 3.81 4.64
N ALA A 58 -14.70 3.28 3.73
CA ALA A 58 -16.11 3.64 3.63
C ALA A 58 -16.91 3.21 4.87
N ARG A 59 -16.56 2.05 5.46
CA ARG A 59 -17.22 1.47 6.65
C ARG A 59 -16.53 1.84 7.97
N HIS A 60 -15.60 2.80 7.96
CA HIS A 60 -14.94 3.32 9.17
C HIS A 60 -14.17 2.28 10.00
N ARG A 61 -13.68 1.18 9.38
CA ARG A 61 -12.96 0.11 10.08
C ARG A 61 -11.62 0.54 10.65
N VAL A 62 -11.03 1.58 10.08
CA VAL A 62 -9.70 2.10 10.45
C VAL A 62 -9.77 3.48 11.12
N ASP A 63 -10.96 3.95 11.48
CA ASP A 63 -11.12 5.23 12.17
C ASP A 63 -10.37 5.23 13.51
N GLY A 64 -9.73 6.35 13.82
CA GLY A 64 -8.93 6.50 15.03
C GLY A 64 -7.50 5.93 14.92
N ILE A 65 -7.14 5.29 13.80
CA ILE A 65 -5.76 4.92 13.51
C ILE A 65 -5.07 6.08 12.80
N THR A 66 -3.89 6.47 13.28
CA THR A 66 -2.99 7.35 12.54
C THR A 66 -1.86 6.51 11.96
N PHE A 67 -1.81 6.42 10.64
CA PHE A 67 -0.73 5.74 9.93
C PHE A 67 0.52 6.64 9.88
N ASP A 68 1.69 6.07 10.09
CA ASP A 68 2.93 6.82 9.88
C ASP A 68 3.13 7.10 8.38
N THR A 69 2.89 6.10 7.54
CA THR A 69 2.98 6.21 6.08
C THR A 69 1.80 5.53 5.42
N ALA A 70 1.22 6.19 4.42
CA ALA A 70 0.24 5.61 3.51
C ALA A 70 0.77 5.66 2.07
N VAL A 71 0.57 4.59 1.31
CA VAL A 71 1.04 4.48 -0.07
C VAL A 71 -0.16 4.38 -1.01
N PHE A 72 -0.20 5.24 -2.02
CA PHE A 72 -1.10 5.14 -3.16
C PHE A 72 -0.38 4.49 -4.33
N THR A 73 -0.75 3.27 -4.65
CA THR A 73 -0.10 2.51 -5.74
C THR A 73 -0.78 2.76 -7.08
N ASN A 74 -2.09 2.60 -7.16
CA ASN A 74 -2.89 2.82 -8.37
C ASN A 74 -4.38 2.87 -8.04
N LEU A 75 -5.17 3.35 -9.02
CA LEU A 75 -6.61 3.29 -8.99
C LEU A 75 -7.16 2.92 -10.37
N SER A 76 -7.73 1.73 -10.48
CA SER A 76 -8.52 1.30 -11.62
C SER A 76 -9.97 1.09 -11.22
N PRO A 77 -10.94 1.28 -12.13
CA PRO A 77 -12.34 0.98 -11.86
C PRO A 77 -12.52 -0.48 -11.42
N ASP A 78 -12.88 -0.68 -10.17
CA ASP A 78 -13.13 -1.98 -9.57
C ASP A 78 -14.18 -1.84 -8.45
N HIS A 79 -14.88 -2.91 -8.11
CA HIS A 79 -15.91 -2.93 -7.06
C HIS A 79 -17.06 -1.91 -7.23
N ILE A 80 -17.34 -1.47 -8.47
CA ILE A 80 -18.34 -0.46 -8.78
C ILE A 80 -19.66 -1.14 -9.18
N GLY A 81 -20.80 -0.56 -8.75
CA GLY A 81 -22.12 -1.10 -9.01
C GLY A 81 -22.47 -2.34 -8.19
N THR A 82 -21.68 -2.61 -7.16
CA THR A 82 -21.88 -3.68 -6.17
C THR A 82 -22.37 -3.08 -4.85
N GLU A 83 -22.58 -3.93 -3.85
CA GLU A 83 -22.89 -3.49 -2.48
C GLU A 83 -21.71 -2.70 -1.83
N GLU A 84 -20.53 -2.69 -2.45
CA GLU A 84 -19.37 -2.00 -1.90
C GLU A 84 -19.37 -0.50 -2.24
N HIS A 85 -19.52 -0.16 -3.53
CA HIS A 85 -19.50 1.23 -3.98
C HIS A 85 -20.57 1.47 -5.05
N PRO A 86 -21.46 2.48 -4.87
CA PRO A 86 -22.50 2.79 -5.84
C PRO A 86 -21.93 3.30 -7.18
N ASP A 87 -20.79 4.00 -7.13
CA ASP A 87 -20.14 4.58 -8.29
C ASP A 87 -18.63 4.77 -8.09
N TYR A 88 -17.94 5.16 -9.15
CA TYR A 88 -16.51 5.40 -9.14
C TYR A 88 -16.08 6.55 -8.23
N ALA A 89 -16.88 7.60 -8.15
CA ALA A 89 -16.57 8.74 -7.29
C ALA A 89 -16.53 8.32 -5.82
N HIS A 90 -17.55 7.57 -5.38
CA HIS A 90 -17.58 7.02 -4.03
C HIS A 90 -16.40 6.07 -3.74
N TYR A 91 -16.02 5.23 -4.71
CA TYR A 91 -14.85 4.34 -4.58
C TYR A 91 -13.55 5.14 -4.41
N ARG A 92 -13.30 6.10 -5.31
CA ARG A 92 -12.14 6.99 -5.30
C ARG A 92 -12.06 7.82 -4.01
N ASP A 93 -13.17 8.46 -3.63
CA ASP A 93 -13.25 9.30 -2.43
C ASP A 93 -13.04 8.49 -1.15
N SER A 94 -13.53 7.24 -1.12
CA SER A 94 -13.29 6.33 -0.02
C SER A 94 -11.79 6.04 0.14
N LYS A 95 -11.07 5.71 -0.93
CA LYS A 95 -9.61 5.50 -0.87
C LYS A 95 -8.85 6.76 -0.43
N LYS A 96 -9.28 7.93 -0.86
CA LYS A 96 -8.66 9.20 -0.51
C LYS A 96 -8.68 9.48 1.00
N ARG A 97 -9.69 8.98 1.73
CA ARG A 97 -9.79 9.15 3.20
C ARG A 97 -8.55 8.65 3.95
N LEU A 98 -7.82 7.67 3.41
CA LEU A 98 -6.59 7.18 4.03
C LEU A 98 -5.56 8.29 4.23
N PHE A 99 -5.47 9.23 3.29
CA PHE A 99 -4.49 10.32 3.33
C PHE A 99 -4.86 11.46 4.28
N ALA A 100 -6.06 11.43 4.85
CA ALA A 100 -6.43 12.28 5.99
C ALA A 100 -6.05 11.65 7.35
N GLN A 101 -5.65 10.38 7.36
CA GLN A 101 -5.30 9.61 8.56
C GLN A 101 -3.82 9.19 8.59
N CYS A 102 -2.96 9.78 7.76
CA CYS A 102 -1.53 9.49 7.76
C CYS A 102 -0.69 10.74 7.99
N ARG A 103 0.54 10.54 8.47
CA ARG A 103 1.53 11.60 8.59
C ARG A 103 2.21 11.88 7.26
N HIS A 104 2.54 10.83 6.52
CA HIS A 104 3.22 10.91 5.24
C HIS A 104 2.48 10.06 4.19
N GLY A 105 2.08 10.69 3.09
CA GLY A 105 1.51 10.04 1.91
C GLY A 105 2.57 9.87 0.82
N ILE A 106 2.69 8.67 0.27
CA ILE A 106 3.56 8.37 -0.87
C ILE A 106 2.65 8.04 -2.06
N PHE A 107 2.81 8.74 -3.18
CA PHE A 107 1.89 8.67 -4.31
C PHE A 107 2.60 8.25 -5.59
N ASN A 108 2.02 7.29 -6.31
CA ASN A 108 2.45 6.96 -7.67
C ASN A 108 2.05 8.10 -8.63
N ALA A 109 3.03 8.91 -9.05
CA ALA A 109 2.79 10.05 -9.93
C ALA A 109 2.42 9.65 -11.37
N ASP A 110 2.65 8.40 -11.77
CA ASP A 110 2.25 7.89 -13.08
C ASP A 110 0.76 7.53 -13.14
N ASP A 111 0.12 7.34 -11.98
CA ASP A 111 -1.33 7.10 -11.94
C ASP A 111 -2.11 8.39 -12.20
N PRO A 112 -3.12 8.39 -13.10
CA PRO A 112 -3.90 9.58 -13.42
C PRO A 112 -4.67 10.17 -12.23
N GLU A 113 -4.99 9.39 -11.22
CA GLU A 113 -5.70 9.84 -10.01
C GLU A 113 -4.76 10.37 -8.91
N ALA A 114 -3.44 10.34 -9.11
CA ALA A 114 -2.47 10.76 -8.09
C ALA A 114 -2.71 12.21 -7.61
N GLU A 115 -2.93 13.14 -8.53
CA GLU A 115 -3.20 14.54 -8.20
C GLU A 115 -4.48 14.68 -7.36
N TYR A 116 -5.53 13.93 -7.71
CA TYR A 116 -6.77 13.92 -6.95
C TYR A 116 -6.57 13.38 -5.53
N MET A 117 -5.80 12.31 -5.38
CA MET A 117 -5.50 11.72 -4.07
C MET A 117 -4.68 12.67 -3.19
N MET A 118 -3.75 13.42 -3.77
CA MET A 118 -2.94 14.41 -3.06
C MET A 118 -3.71 15.69 -2.68
N ALA A 119 -4.67 16.08 -3.51
CA ALA A 119 -5.38 17.36 -3.33
C ALA A 119 -6.13 17.45 -2.00
N GLY A 120 -5.84 18.47 -1.19
CA GLY A 120 -6.47 18.70 0.10
C GLY A 120 -6.12 17.69 1.20
N SER A 121 -5.25 16.72 0.96
CA SER A 121 -4.76 15.80 1.99
C SER A 121 -3.80 16.55 2.92
N PRO A 122 -3.96 16.47 4.25
CA PRO A 122 -3.16 17.25 5.20
C PRO A 122 -1.76 16.68 5.46
N CYS A 123 -1.48 15.45 5.02
CA CYS A 123 -0.20 14.77 5.23
C CYS A 123 0.96 15.41 4.47
N GLU A 124 2.18 15.16 4.92
CA GLU A 124 3.38 15.35 4.09
C GLU A 124 3.28 14.47 2.85
N LYS A 125 3.81 14.91 1.73
CA LYS A 125 3.66 14.21 0.46
C LYS A 125 5.01 13.95 -0.18
N SER A 126 5.16 12.72 -0.70
CA SER A 126 6.23 12.33 -1.62
C SER A 126 5.65 11.57 -2.78
N THR A 127 6.36 11.57 -3.89
CA THR A 127 5.94 10.91 -5.11
C THR A 127 6.97 9.90 -5.57
N TYR A 128 6.50 8.84 -6.24
CA TYR A 128 7.37 7.93 -6.98
C TYR A 128 6.81 7.69 -8.37
N ALA A 129 7.68 7.36 -9.33
CA ALA A 129 7.30 7.14 -10.72
C ALA A 129 8.35 6.34 -11.49
N ILE A 130 7.96 5.86 -12.68
CA ILE A 130 8.85 5.40 -13.73
C ILE A 130 8.96 6.46 -14.83
N HIS A 131 7.83 7.01 -15.28
CA HIS A 131 7.73 7.84 -16.48
C HIS A 131 7.69 9.34 -16.20
N ARG A 132 6.95 9.75 -15.15
CA ARG A 132 6.79 11.16 -14.78
C ARG A 132 7.91 11.64 -13.85
N PRO A 133 8.16 12.96 -13.77
CA PRO A 133 8.96 13.52 -12.69
C PRO A 133 8.37 13.17 -11.32
N ALA A 134 9.22 12.75 -10.38
CA ALA A 134 8.85 12.37 -9.02
C ALA A 134 10.04 12.53 -8.08
N ASP A 135 9.77 12.54 -6.76
CA ASP A 135 10.81 12.61 -5.72
C ASP A 135 11.70 11.34 -5.74
N LEU A 136 11.10 10.19 -6.01
CA LEU A 136 11.81 8.94 -6.26
C LEU A 136 11.43 8.41 -7.65
N ARG A 137 12.40 8.33 -8.54
CA ARG A 137 12.18 7.82 -9.89
C ARG A 137 12.94 6.52 -10.12
N ALA A 138 12.26 5.53 -10.68
CA ALA A 138 12.92 4.34 -11.21
C ALA A 138 13.42 4.64 -12.63
N GLU A 139 14.72 4.45 -12.85
CA GLU A 139 15.39 4.72 -14.12
C GLU A 139 15.98 3.43 -14.69
N GLY A 140 16.14 3.36 -16.03
CA GLY A 140 16.74 2.21 -16.69
C GLY A 140 15.97 0.91 -16.46
N VAL A 141 14.63 0.98 -16.43
CA VAL A 141 13.75 -0.17 -16.19
C VAL A 141 13.83 -1.13 -17.36
N ASN A 142 14.39 -2.33 -17.12
CA ASN A 142 14.61 -3.34 -18.13
C ASN A 142 14.22 -4.73 -17.62
N ILE A 143 13.94 -5.63 -18.56
CA ILE A 143 13.77 -7.06 -18.26
C ILE A 143 15.15 -7.64 -17.95
N LEU A 144 15.30 -8.23 -16.77
CA LEU A 144 16.48 -8.97 -16.36
C LEU A 144 16.34 -10.45 -16.76
N LYS A 145 17.29 -10.93 -17.56
CA LYS A 145 17.47 -12.34 -17.90
C LYS A 145 18.92 -12.73 -17.68
N ALA A 146 19.20 -13.44 -16.61
CA ALA A 146 20.55 -13.89 -16.27
C ALA A 146 20.50 -15.31 -15.68
N GLY A 147 20.79 -16.34 -16.49
CA GLY A 147 20.62 -17.74 -16.09
C GLY A 147 19.17 -18.03 -15.70
N ASP A 148 18.96 -18.53 -14.49
CA ASP A 148 17.62 -18.83 -13.93
C ASP A 148 16.92 -17.58 -13.37
N LEU A 149 17.54 -16.42 -13.41
CA LEU A 149 16.96 -15.17 -12.93
C LEU A 149 16.16 -14.51 -14.05
N PHE A 150 14.85 -14.39 -13.83
CA PHE A 150 13.94 -13.69 -14.71
C PHE A 150 13.13 -12.67 -13.90
N GLY A 151 13.13 -11.41 -14.33
CA GLY A 151 12.49 -10.36 -13.57
C GLY A 151 12.69 -8.97 -14.18
N MET A 152 12.79 -7.96 -13.33
CA MET A 152 13.09 -6.57 -13.72
C MET A 152 14.35 -6.08 -13.01
N GLU A 153 15.11 -5.23 -13.70
CA GLU A 153 16.22 -4.45 -13.17
C GLU A 153 15.91 -2.97 -13.39
N PHE A 154 16.22 -2.15 -12.40
CA PHE A 154 16.09 -0.70 -12.47
C PHE A 154 17.01 -0.03 -11.44
N THR A 155 17.22 1.28 -11.58
CA THR A 155 17.96 2.08 -10.61
C THR A 155 17.01 3.05 -9.91
N ALA A 156 17.02 3.10 -8.58
CA ALA A 156 16.28 4.07 -7.78
C ALA A 156 17.19 4.66 -6.70
N ALA A 157 17.21 5.98 -6.55
CA ALA A 157 18.08 6.70 -5.63
C ALA A 157 19.56 6.27 -5.71
N GLY A 158 20.07 6.04 -6.93
CA GLY A 158 21.45 5.61 -7.17
C GLY A 158 21.74 4.15 -6.83
N THR A 159 20.73 3.36 -6.46
CA THR A 159 20.88 1.94 -6.13
C THR A 159 20.25 1.09 -7.22
N THR A 160 20.99 0.09 -7.72
CA THR A 160 20.45 -0.90 -8.64
C THR A 160 19.58 -1.89 -7.88
N CYS A 161 18.35 -2.06 -8.34
CA CYS A 161 17.34 -2.94 -7.76
C CYS A 161 17.02 -4.08 -8.73
N HIS A 162 16.82 -5.27 -8.18
CA HIS A 162 16.38 -6.45 -8.92
C HIS A 162 15.13 -7.04 -8.27
N ILE A 163 14.09 -7.26 -9.07
CA ILE A 163 12.88 -7.96 -8.63
C ILE A 163 12.68 -9.21 -9.49
N ARG A 164 12.31 -10.32 -8.86
CA ARG A 164 12.15 -11.63 -9.53
C ARG A 164 10.75 -11.82 -10.13
N MET A 165 10.15 -10.74 -10.56
CA MET A 165 8.86 -10.74 -11.23
C MET A 165 8.95 -9.86 -12.47
N PRO A 166 8.67 -10.39 -13.66
CA PRO A 166 8.66 -9.59 -14.88
C PRO A 166 7.43 -8.70 -14.95
N GLY A 167 7.56 -7.59 -15.66
CA GLY A 167 6.49 -6.62 -15.89
C GLY A 167 6.72 -5.32 -15.12
N GLU A 168 6.58 -4.23 -15.84
CA GLU A 168 6.84 -2.87 -15.32
C GLU A 168 5.95 -2.52 -14.12
N TYR A 169 4.70 -3.03 -14.10
CA TYR A 169 3.79 -2.83 -12.96
C TYR A 169 4.35 -3.37 -11.63
N ASN A 170 5.26 -4.35 -11.66
CA ASN A 170 5.92 -4.85 -10.46
C ASN A 170 7.00 -3.91 -9.93
N VAL A 171 7.46 -2.95 -10.75
CA VAL A 171 8.42 -1.91 -10.31
C VAL A 171 7.72 -0.87 -9.44
N TYR A 172 6.42 -0.63 -9.65
CA TYR A 172 5.63 0.26 -8.81
C TYR A 172 5.29 -0.33 -7.44
N ASN A 173 5.22 -1.67 -7.33
CA ASN A 173 4.84 -2.40 -6.12
C ASN A 173 6.05 -2.85 -5.30
#